data_4d03ef5469a97247f062cd4d9578435a
#
_entry.id   4d03ef5469a97247f062cd4d9578435a
#
_cell.length_a   1.000
_cell.length_b   1.000
_cell.length_c   1.000
_cell.angle_alpha   90.00
_cell.angle_beta   90.00
_cell.angle_gamma   90.00
#
_symmetry.space_group_name_H-M   'P 1'
#
loop_
_entity.id
_entity.type
_entity.pdbx_description
1 polymer ?
#
loop_
_entity_poly.entity_id
_entity_poly.type
_entity_poly.pdbx_seq_one_letter_code
_entity_poly.pdbx_strand_id
1 'polypeptide(L)'
;MTRTQSRRQAYGKKADYKKEPKQLYLPSSKTVGLIDVPPLQFIIIDGHGDPNTSKEFREAVEVLFSVSYAVKFIVKKGDAGVDYGVMPLEGLWWSDDMTTFSVKNKSDWNWTLMIMQPERVTPGLFAIALQQVRKKKNLTALSKLRLHTFTEGKSAQILYVGPFS
;
A
#
# COMPACT_ATOMS: atom_id res chain seq x y z
N MET A 1 27.07 12.23 45.43
CA MET A 1 25.84 12.78 44.87
C MET A 1 25.81 12.50 43.37
N THR A 2 25.19 11.43 42.96
CA THR A 2 25.19 10.99 41.56
C THR A 2 23.83 11.29 40.94
N ARG A 3 23.80 12.22 39.98
CA ARG A 3 22.59 12.74 39.32
C ARG A 3 22.19 11.76 38.21
N THR A 4 21.12 11.00 38.45
CA THR A 4 20.51 10.11 37.45
C THR A 4 19.80 10.97 36.44
N GLN A 5 20.36 11.11 35.22
CA GLN A 5 19.67 11.69 34.11
C GLN A 5 18.69 10.68 33.52
N SER A 6 17.41 10.92 33.70
CA SER A 6 16.32 10.24 33.01
C SER A 6 16.48 10.47 31.52
N ARG A 7 16.77 9.39 30.75
CA ARG A 7 16.72 9.38 29.31
C ARG A 7 15.25 9.50 28.88
N ARG A 8 14.79 10.70 28.62
CA ARG A 8 13.63 10.90 27.75
C ARG A 8 14.04 10.46 26.35
N GLN A 9 13.62 9.26 25.95
CA GLN A 9 13.68 8.84 24.54
C GLN A 9 12.92 9.88 23.72
N ALA A 10 13.64 10.60 22.87
CA ALA A 10 13.06 11.45 21.86
C ALA A 10 12.29 10.53 20.90
N TYR A 11 10.97 10.57 20.96
CA TYR A 11 10.13 9.96 19.95
C TYR A 11 10.50 10.59 18.61
N GLY A 12 11.09 9.81 17.72
CA GLY A 12 11.56 10.25 16.42
C GLY A 12 10.43 10.93 15.63
N LYS A 13 10.78 11.94 14.83
CA LYS A 13 9.85 12.61 13.92
C LYS A 13 9.13 11.56 13.08
N LYS A 14 7.81 11.66 12.99
CA LYS A 14 6.99 10.80 12.14
C LYS A 14 7.47 10.93 10.69
N ALA A 15 7.97 9.84 10.11
CA ALA A 15 8.36 9.82 8.70
C ALA A 15 7.10 9.94 7.83
N ASP A 16 7.07 10.95 6.97
CA ASP A 16 5.93 11.21 6.08
C ASP A 16 6.29 10.79 4.65
N TYR A 17 6.15 9.51 4.38
CA TYR A 17 6.43 8.94 3.05
C TYR A 17 5.55 9.48 1.91
N LYS A 18 4.49 10.25 2.23
CA LYS A 18 3.69 10.97 1.22
C LYS A 18 4.38 12.26 0.78
N LYS A 19 5.25 12.82 1.63
CA LYS A 19 5.96 14.08 1.36
C LYS A 19 7.34 13.86 0.76
N GLU A 20 8.01 12.77 1.10
CA GLU A 20 9.34 12.47 0.58
C GLU A 20 9.32 12.24 -0.95
N PRO A 21 8.41 11.43 -1.53
CA PRO A 21 8.20 11.36 -2.96
C PRO A 21 7.01 12.24 -3.41
N LYS A 22 7.02 13.54 -3.10
CA LYS A 22 5.92 14.46 -3.46
C LYS A 22 5.50 14.37 -4.92
N GLN A 23 6.46 14.17 -5.81
CA GLN A 23 6.22 14.05 -7.25
C GLN A 23 5.35 12.84 -7.61
N LEU A 24 5.40 11.75 -6.81
CA LEU A 24 4.63 10.53 -7.06
C LEU A 24 3.18 10.65 -6.59
N TYR A 25 2.94 11.35 -5.48
CA TYR A 25 1.62 11.36 -4.81
C TYR A 25 0.87 12.70 -4.87
N LEU A 26 1.43 13.71 -5.54
CA LEU A 26 0.81 15.02 -5.70
C LEU A 26 0.90 15.49 -7.16
N PRO A 27 0.34 14.72 -8.13
CA PRO A 27 0.32 15.13 -9.53
C PRO A 27 -0.55 16.37 -9.75
N SER A 28 -0.29 17.09 -10.84
CA SER A 28 -1.13 18.20 -11.30
C SER A 28 -2.48 17.69 -11.78
N SER A 29 -3.55 18.43 -11.49
CA SER A 29 -4.88 18.18 -12.09
C SER A 29 -5.08 18.88 -13.44
N LYS A 30 -4.10 19.70 -13.87
CA LYS A 30 -4.20 20.55 -15.07
C LYS A 30 -3.34 20.05 -16.23
N THR A 31 -2.23 19.39 -15.92
CA THR A 31 -1.23 18.98 -16.91
C THR A 31 -0.77 17.56 -16.63
N VAL A 32 -0.61 16.78 -17.71
CA VAL A 32 0.05 15.48 -17.61
C VAL A 32 1.53 15.68 -17.28
N GLY A 33 2.00 15.02 -16.23
CA GLY A 33 3.41 14.97 -15.86
C GLY A 33 4.06 13.67 -16.32
N LEU A 34 5.30 13.75 -16.81
CA LEU A 34 6.13 12.58 -17.03
C LEU A 34 7.05 12.40 -15.81
N ILE A 35 7.10 11.19 -15.30
CA ILE A 35 7.86 10.86 -14.09
C ILE A 35 8.57 9.52 -14.28
N ASP A 36 9.73 9.38 -13.66
CA ASP A 36 10.43 8.10 -13.56
C ASP A 36 10.21 7.55 -12.14
N VAL A 37 9.35 6.53 -12.04
CA VAL A 37 9.00 5.91 -10.76
C VAL A 37 10.06 4.88 -10.41
N PRO A 38 10.80 5.04 -9.30
CA PRO A 38 11.80 4.07 -8.89
C PRO A 38 11.15 2.74 -8.48
N PRO A 39 11.92 1.65 -8.38
CA PRO A 39 11.43 0.43 -7.76
C PRO A 39 10.93 0.72 -6.34
N LEU A 40 9.68 0.38 -6.07
CA LEU A 40 9.04 0.55 -4.76
C LEU A 40 8.54 -0.78 -4.23
N GLN A 41 8.55 -0.93 -2.91
CA GLN A 41 8.08 -2.14 -2.25
C GLN A 41 6.62 -1.99 -1.84
N PHE A 42 5.82 -3.03 -2.12
CA PHE A 42 4.39 -3.07 -1.82
C PHE A 42 3.97 -4.36 -1.13
N ILE A 43 2.93 -4.31 -0.33
CA ILE A 43 2.08 -5.47 -0.04
C ILE A 43 1.01 -5.47 -1.12
N ILE A 44 0.88 -6.59 -1.86
CA ILE A 44 0.00 -6.71 -3.02
C ILE A 44 -0.92 -7.91 -2.92
N ILE A 45 -2.05 -7.83 -3.63
CA ILE A 45 -3.02 -8.91 -3.81
C ILE A 45 -3.69 -8.77 -5.17
N ASP A 46 -3.82 -9.90 -5.89
CA ASP A 46 -4.54 -9.93 -7.17
C ASP A 46 -5.97 -10.43 -6.97
N GLY A 47 -6.83 -10.02 -7.87
CA GLY A 47 -8.20 -10.49 -7.96
C GLY A 47 -8.87 -10.08 -9.28
N HIS A 48 -10.17 -10.36 -9.36
CA HIS A 48 -10.96 -10.18 -10.57
C HIS A 48 -12.37 -9.67 -10.22
N GLY A 49 -13.01 -9.01 -11.19
CA GLY A 49 -14.40 -8.58 -11.12
C GLY A 49 -14.61 -7.13 -10.75
N ASP A 50 -15.86 -6.70 -10.79
CA ASP A 50 -16.28 -5.31 -10.55
C ASP A 50 -15.98 -4.88 -9.09
N PRO A 51 -15.12 -3.87 -8.88
CA PRO A 51 -14.77 -3.37 -7.55
C PRO A 51 -15.96 -2.87 -6.73
N ASN A 52 -17.05 -2.46 -7.40
CA ASN A 52 -18.21 -1.92 -6.71
C ASN A 52 -19.08 -3.02 -6.07
N THR A 53 -19.10 -4.23 -6.65
CA THR A 53 -19.97 -5.33 -6.26
C THR A 53 -19.22 -6.55 -5.74
N SER A 54 -17.96 -6.73 -6.13
CA SER A 54 -17.15 -7.90 -5.79
C SER A 54 -16.92 -8.02 -4.28
N LYS A 55 -17.26 -9.18 -3.73
CA LYS A 55 -16.89 -9.56 -2.36
C LYS A 55 -15.38 -9.72 -2.24
N GLU A 56 -14.74 -10.31 -3.26
CA GLU A 56 -13.29 -10.52 -3.31
C GLU A 56 -12.53 -9.20 -3.20
N PHE A 57 -13.00 -8.15 -3.90
CA PHE A 57 -12.39 -6.82 -3.82
C PHE A 57 -12.45 -6.25 -2.39
N ARG A 58 -13.60 -6.34 -1.72
CA ARG A 58 -13.75 -5.85 -0.33
C ARG A 58 -12.85 -6.62 0.64
N GLU A 59 -12.77 -7.94 0.50
CA GLU A 59 -11.88 -8.79 1.31
C GLU A 59 -10.40 -8.45 1.06
N ALA A 60 -10.02 -8.19 -0.19
CA ALA A 60 -8.67 -7.78 -0.56
C ALA A 60 -8.29 -6.44 0.09
N VAL A 61 -9.17 -5.45 0.06
CA VAL A 61 -8.97 -4.15 0.73
C VAL A 61 -8.81 -4.35 2.24
N GLU A 62 -9.66 -5.17 2.87
CA GLU A 62 -9.60 -5.42 4.31
C GLU A 62 -8.28 -6.07 4.73
N VAL A 63 -7.81 -7.10 4.00
CA VAL A 63 -6.56 -7.78 4.37
C VAL A 63 -5.34 -6.88 4.14
N LEU A 64 -5.32 -6.09 3.05
CA LEU A 64 -4.25 -5.14 2.76
C LEU A 64 -4.06 -4.13 3.89
N PHE A 65 -5.13 -3.46 4.31
CA PHE A 65 -5.05 -2.50 5.40
C PHE A 65 -4.75 -3.18 6.74
N SER A 66 -5.36 -4.34 7.03
CA SER A 66 -5.11 -5.06 8.28
C SER A 66 -3.63 -5.41 8.44
N VAL A 67 -2.97 -5.91 7.39
CA VAL A 67 -1.55 -6.29 7.44
C VAL A 67 -0.65 -5.05 7.40
N SER A 68 -0.96 -4.04 6.59
CA SER A 68 -0.18 -2.79 6.53
C SER A 68 -0.16 -2.06 7.88
N TYR A 69 -1.28 -2.02 8.61
CA TYR A 69 -1.31 -1.48 9.97
C TYR A 69 -0.54 -2.36 10.96
N ALA A 70 -0.63 -3.70 10.85
CA ALA A 70 0.16 -4.59 11.70
C ALA A 70 1.65 -4.36 11.50
N VAL A 71 2.13 -4.31 10.26
CA VAL A 71 3.52 -3.98 9.91
C VAL A 71 3.93 -2.63 10.50
N LYS A 72 3.12 -1.59 10.29
CA LYS A 72 3.38 -0.25 10.87
C LYS A 72 3.61 -0.32 12.36
N PHE A 73 2.75 -1.01 13.11
CA PHE A 73 2.87 -1.09 14.57
C PHE A 73 4.06 -1.94 15.02
N ILE A 74 4.44 -2.98 14.26
CA ILE A 74 5.66 -3.75 14.53
C ILE A 74 6.88 -2.85 14.37
N VAL A 75 6.99 -2.11 13.26
CA VAL A 75 8.09 -1.18 13.00
C VAL A 75 8.15 -0.07 14.05
N LYS A 76 7.00 0.50 14.43
CA LYS A 76 6.93 1.56 15.44
C LYS A 76 7.41 1.08 16.82
N LYS A 77 7.13 -0.18 17.18
CA LYS A 77 7.49 -0.76 18.48
C LYS A 77 8.90 -1.39 18.48
N GLY A 78 9.49 -1.60 17.30
CA GLY A 78 10.85 -2.14 17.17
C GLY A 78 11.93 -1.14 17.56
N ASP A 79 13.19 -1.58 17.56
CA ASP A 79 14.34 -0.82 18.03
C ASP A 79 14.52 0.53 17.32
N ALA A 80 14.16 0.62 16.04
CA ALA A 80 14.24 1.86 15.29
C ALA A 80 13.18 2.89 15.68
N GLY A 81 12.07 2.50 16.33
CA GLY A 81 11.02 3.36 16.87
C GLY A 81 10.35 4.29 15.83
N VAL A 82 10.41 3.93 14.52
CA VAL A 82 9.95 4.81 13.45
C VAL A 82 8.44 4.72 13.31
N ASP A 83 7.76 5.84 13.49
CA ASP A 83 6.33 5.98 13.18
C ASP A 83 6.16 6.56 11.77
N TYR A 84 5.30 5.95 10.95
CA TYR A 84 4.94 6.41 9.61
C TYR A 84 3.44 6.25 9.35
N GLY A 85 2.91 6.99 8.38
CA GLY A 85 1.53 6.81 7.91
C GLY A 85 1.43 5.59 6.98
N VAL A 86 0.40 4.76 7.14
CA VAL A 86 0.07 3.76 6.11
C VAL A 86 -0.28 4.51 4.83
N MET A 87 0.32 4.07 3.71
CA MET A 87 0.15 4.71 2.41
C MET A 87 -1.26 4.46 1.84
N PRO A 88 -1.70 5.27 0.87
CA PRO A 88 -2.96 5.06 0.19
C PRO A 88 -3.05 3.68 -0.45
N LEU A 89 -4.27 3.21 -0.68
CA LEU A 89 -4.52 2.08 -1.56
C LEU A 89 -4.28 2.52 -3.00
N GLU A 90 -3.53 1.71 -3.72
CA GLU A 90 -3.25 1.84 -5.15
C GLU A 90 -3.79 0.61 -5.89
N GLY A 91 -4.02 0.72 -7.19
CA GLY A 91 -4.50 -0.39 -7.98
C GLY A 91 -4.05 -0.32 -9.43
N LEU A 92 -3.67 -1.46 -9.97
CA LEU A 92 -3.50 -1.69 -11.41
C LEU A 92 -4.76 -2.36 -11.93
N TRP A 93 -5.20 -1.97 -13.12
CA TRP A 93 -6.46 -2.43 -13.72
C TRP A 93 -6.23 -2.80 -15.17
N TRP A 94 -6.69 -3.99 -15.56
CA TRP A 94 -6.58 -4.45 -16.95
C TRP A 94 -7.66 -5.49 -17.24
N SER A 95 -7.81 -5.84 -18.52
CA SER A 95 -8.54 -7.03 -18.97
C SER A 95 -7.61 -7.89 -19.83
N ASP A 96 -7.94 -9.16 -20.01
CA ASP A 96 -7.14 -10.08 -20.82
C ASP A 96 -7.04 -9.59 -22.27
N ASP A 97 -8.11 -8.97 -22.77
CA ASP A 97 -8.12 -8.21 -24.03
C ASP A 97 -8.31 -6.73 -23.72
N MET A 98 -7.23 -5.95 -23.77
CA MET A 98 -7.27 -4.50 -23.53
C MET A 98 -8.10 -3.72 -24.55
N THR A 99 -8.41 -4.29 -25.72
CA THR A 99 -9.31 -3.65 -26.68
C THR A 99 -10.76 -3.63 -26.21
N THR A 100 -11.13 -4.55 -25.31
CA THR A 100 -12.45 -4.65 -24.70
C THR A 100 -12.53 -3.97 -23.33
N PHE A 101 -11.42 -3.43 -22.82
CA PHE A 101 -11.40 -2.76 -21.53
C PHE A 101 -12.35 -1.57 -21.51
N SER A 102 -13.36 -1.64 -20.65
CA SER A 102 -14.42 -0.63 -20.60
C SER A 102 -14.87 -0.37 -19.17
N VAL A 103 -15.07 0.89 -18.83
CA VAL A 103 -15.68 1.31 -17.55
C VAL A 103 -17.15 0.89 -17.42
N LYS A 104 -17.80 0.50 -18.53
CA LYS A 104 -19.19 0.02 -18.54
C LYS A 104 -19.33 -1.45 -18.18
N ASN A 105 -18.27 -2.24 -18.41
CA ASN A 105 -18.21 -3.67 -18.07
C ASN A 105 -17.03 -3.94 -17.15
N LYS A 106 -17.23 -3.74 -15.86
CA LYS A 106 -16.20 -3.92 -14.84
C LYS A 106 -16.10 -5.37 -14.33
N SER A 107 -17.04 -6.24 -14.72
CA SER A 107 -17.03 -7.66 -14.33
C SER A 107 -15.80 -8.40 -14.86
N ASP A 108 -15.26 -7.97 -16.00
CA ASP A 108 -14.12 -8.61 -16.67
C ASP A 108 -12.78 -7.96 -16.32
N TRP A 109 -12.78 -7.09 -15.33
CA TRP A 109 -11.54 -6.45 -14.88
C TRP A 109 -10.71 -7.37 -14.02
N ASN A 110 -9.45 -7.52 -14.40
CA ASN A 110 -8.41 -7.99 -13.50
C ASN A 110 -7.84 -6.79 -12.73
N TRP A 111 -7.44 -7.02 -11.50
CA TRP A 111 -6.82 -5.97 -10.70
C TRP A 111 -5.73 -6.52 -9.78
N THR A 112 -4.71 -5.69 -9.55
CA THR A 112 -3.76 -5.85 -8.46
C THR A 112 -3.92 -4.67 -7.52
N LEU A 113 -4.37 -4.90 -6.31
CA LEU A 113 -4.40 -3.89 -5.26
C LEU A 113 -3.09 -3.92 -4.49
N MET A 114 -2.63 -2.72 -4.09
CA MET A 114 -1.33 -2.60 -3.44
C MET A 114 -1.29 -1.44 -2.45
N ILE A 115 -0.44 -1.57 -1.42
CA ILE A 115 -0.13 -0.50 -0.47
C ILE A 115 1.39 -0.45 -0.33
N MET A 116 1.99 0.70 -0.66
CA MET A 116 3.44 0.91 -0.57
C MET A 116 3.91 0.76 0.87
N GLN A 117 5.05 0.10 1.02
CA GLN A 117 5.70 -0.14 2.29
C GLN A 117 7.10 0.48 2.29
N PRO A 118 7.54 1.04 3.43
CA PRO A 118 8.92 1.49 3.58
C PRO A 118 9.92 0.35 3.34
N GLU A 119 11.10 0.65 2.79
CA GLU A 119 12.18 -0.34 2.52
C GLU A 119 12.59 -1.16 3.74
N ARG A 120 12.43 -0.60 4.94
CA ARG A 120 12.70 -1.29 6.20
C ARG A 120 11.76 -2.45 6.52
N VAL A 121 10.66 -2.60 5.77
CA VAL A 121 9.73 -3.73 5.91
C VAL A 121 10.34 -4.95 5.23
N THR A 122 10.97 -5.79 6.02
CA THR A 122 11.60 -7.03 5.55
C THR A 122 10.55 -8.14 5.36
N PRO A 123 10.85 -9.20 4.58
CA PRO A 123 10.00 -10.39 4.50
C PRO A 123 9.69 -11.00 5.87
N GLY A 124 10.64 -10.96 6.81
CA GLY A 124 10.44 -11.46 8.18
C GLY A 124 9.40 -10.63 8.95
N LEU A 125 9.47 -9.30 8.87
CA LEU A 125 8.45 -8.42 9.50
C LEU A 125 7.06 -8.62 8.87
N PHE A 126 7.00 -8.79 7.56
CA PHE A 126 5.76 -9.10 6.85
C PHE A 126 5.16 -10.44 7.33
N ALA A 127 5.98 -11.50 7.44
CA ALA A 127 5.53 -12.80 7.94
C ALA A 127 4.98 -12.73 9.38
N ILE A 128 5.66 -11.97 10.26
CA ILE A 128 5.18 -11.73 11.64
C ILE A 128 3.83 -11.01 11.61
N ALA A 129 3.67 -9.99 10.77
CA ALA A 129 2.41 -9.25 10.63
C ALA A 129 1.26 -10.15 10.16
N LEU A 130 1.51 -11.01 9.14
CA LEU A 130 0.53 -12.00 8.68
C LEU A 130 0.07 -12.93 9.81
N GLN A 131 1.02 -13.44 10.60
CA GLN A 131 0.68 -14.31 11.75
C GLN A 131 -0.14 -13.57 12.80
N GLN A 132 0.18 -12.32 13.11
CA GLN A 132 -0.57 -11.52 14.08
C GLN A 132 -2.00 -11.26 13.62
N VAL A 133 -2.19 -10.93 12.33
CA VAL A 133 -3.52 -10.71 11.77
C VAL A 133 -4.32 -12.01 11.75
N ARG A 134 -3.71 -13.13 11.34
CA ARG A 134 -4.34 -14.46 11.33
C ARG A 134 -4.86 -14.89 12.70
N LYS A 135 -4.13 -14.58 13.77
CA LYS A 135 -4.57 -14.89 15.15
C LYS A 135 -5.77 -14.05 15.61
N LYS A 136 -5.97 -12.87 15.04
CA LYS A 136 -7.02 -11.93 15.45
C LYS A 136 -8.25 -11.97 14.57
N LYS A 137 -8.10 -12.32 13.30
CA LYS A 137 -9.15 -12.28 12.29
C LYS A 137 -9.05 -13.50 11.38
N ASN A 138 -10.17 -14.14 11.12
CA ASN A 138 -10.25 -15.22 10.14
C ASN A 138 -10.54 -14.62 8.75
N LEU A 139 -9.48 -14.10 8.09
CA LEU A 139 -9.57 -13.50 6.77
C LEU A 139 -9.00 -14.47 5.74
N THR A 140 -9.86 -15.02 4.89
CA THR A 140 -9.49 -16.03 3.87
C THR A 140 -8.48 -15.51 2.86
N ALA A 141 -8.57 -14.23 2.49
CA ALA A 141 -7.68 -13.59 1.52
C ALA A 141 -6.24 -13.35 2.04
N LEU A 142 -5.95 -13.57 3.34
CA LEU A 142 -4.60 -13.39 3.90
C LEU A 142 -3.52 -14.23 3.19
N SER A 143 -3.87 -15.42 2.71
CA SER A 143 -2.93 -16.31 2.02
C SER A 143 -2.53 -15.82 0.62
N LYS A 144 -3.29 -14.90 0.04
CA LYS A 144 -3.04 -14.30 -1.27
C LYS A 144 -2.08 -13.12 -1.23
N LEU A 145 -1.82 -12.54 -0.02
CA LEU A 145 -0.95 -11.38 0.12
C LEU A 145 0.52 -11.72 -0.15
N ARG A 146 1.20 -10.82 -0.86
CA ARG A 146 2.63 -10.92 -1.15
C ARG A 146 3.34 -9.59 -0.84
N LEU A 147 4.57 -9.67 -0.35
CA LEU A 147 5.50 -8.54 -0.36
C LEU A 147 6.26 -8.57 -1.69
N HIS A 148 6.17 -7.49 -2.46
CA HIS A 148 6.68 -7.44 -3.83
C HIS A 148 7.31 -6.09 -4.13
N THR A 149 8.43 -6.10 -4.86
CA THR A 149 9.02 -4.88 -5.42
C THR A 149 8.49 -4.70 -6.83
N PHE A 150 7.79 -3.58 -7.06
CA PHE A 150 7.24 -3.21 -8.35
C PHE A 150 8.05 -2.08 -8.96
N THR A 151 8.42 -2.23 -10.23
CA THR A 151 9.16 -1.23 -11.01
C THR A 151 8.26 -0.72 -12.13
N GLU A 152 7.69 0.46 -11.94
CA GLU A 152 6.84 1.09 -12.94
C GLU A 152 7.67 1.81 -14.02
N GLY A 153 8.76 2.47 -13.62
CA GLY A 153 9.65 3.20 -14.52
C GLY A 153 9.01 4.47 -15.06
N LYS A 154 9.26 4.76 -16.35
CA LYS A 154 8.75 5.98 -17.00
C LYS A 154 7.24 5.92 -17.18
N SER A 155 6.55 6.83 -16.51
CA SER A 155 5.09 6.87 -16.43
C SER A 155 4.56 8.27 -16.71
N ALA A 156 3.34 8.34 -17.24
CA ALA A 156 2.57 9.58 -17.36
C ALA A 156 1.53 9.61 -16.23
N GLN A 157 1.44 10.74 -15.52
CA GLN A 157 0.46 10.90 -14.45
C GLN A 157 -0.33 12.19 -14.55
N ILE A 158 -1.57 12.14 -14.11
CA ILE A 158 -2.44 13.29 -13.93
C ILE A 158 -3.40 13.01 -12.77
N LEU A 159 -3.73 14.03 -11.97
CA LEU A 159 -4.77 13.90 -10.96
C LEU A 159 -6.14 14.05 -11.62
N TYR A 160 -6.93 12.99 -11.59
CA TYR A 160 -8.34 13.05 -11.94
C TYR A 160 -9.17 13.49 -10.73
N VAL A 161 -10.04 14.48 -10.95
CA VAL A 161 -10.97 14.98 -9.92
C VAL A 161 -12.39 14.82 -10.47
N GLY A 162 -13.12 13.84 -9.96
CA GLY A 162 -14.48 13.53 -10.40
C GLY A 162 -14.93 12.16 -9.92
N PRO A 163 -16.19 11.76 -10.20
CA PRO A 163 -16.69 10.43 -9.84
C PRO A 163 -16.05 9.36 -10.74
N PHE A 164 -15.80 8.20 -10.17
CA PHE A 164 -15.52 6.96 -10.92
C PHE A 164 -16.84 6.31 -11.32
N SER A 165 -17.52 6.89 -12.29
CA SER A 165 -18.78 6.37 -12.82
C SER A 165 -18.55 5.40 -13.97
#